data_eb822da0858240c0251190766aacafe7
#
_entry.id   eb822da0858240c0251190766aacafe7
#
_cell.length_a   1.000
_cell.length_b   1.000
_cell.length_c   1.000
_cell.angle_alpha   90.00
_cell.angle_beta   90.00
_cell.angle_gamma   90.00
#
_symmetry.space_group_name_H-M   'P 1'
#
loop_
_entity.id
_entity.type
_entity.pdbx_description
1 polymer ?
#
loop_
_entity_poly.entity_id
_entity_poly.type
_entity_poly.pdbx_seq_one_letter_code
_entity_poly.pdbx_strand_id
1 'polypeptide(L)'
;MNTLISPAQAVRLAFGDGEWLPPEALTEADIAAAEERHIVPVIGRALHERLLEGQYPDFVTSLLAACTALFTRALVQPRLDIRTGQSGTTAPRTDYGSAPDTTARRALRRSLLAQARTLLRRAAGYLADHRDTIPEYDPDSDILNHCTTDGNLVQIR
;
A
#
# COMPACT_ATOMS: atom_id res chain seq x y z
N MET A 1 4.29 -15.81 -7.55
CA MET A 1 3.67 -15.32 -6.30
C MET A 1 2.39 -14.64 -6.74
N ASN A 2 1.25 -14.91 -6.10
CA ASN A 2 0.01 -14.28 -6.55
C ASN A 2 -0.24 -13.02 -5.69
N THR A 3 -0.56 -11.89 -6.32
CA THR A 3 -0.81 -10.60 -5.66
C THR A 3 -2.09 -9.97 -6.17
N LEU A 4 -2.72 -9.08 -5.39
CA LEU A 4 -3.99 -8.42 -5.75
C LEU A 4 -3.88 -7.54 -6.99
N ILE A 5 -2.68 -7.00 -7.25
CA ILE A 5 -2.40 -6.16 -8.41
C ILE A 5 -1.06 -6.57 -9.04
N SER A 6 -0.91 -6.33 -10.33
CA SER A 6 0.39 -6.54 -11.01
C SER A 6 1.34 -5.35 -10.80
N PRO A 7 2.68 -5.53 -11.00
CA PRO A 7 3.64 -4.43 -10.96
C PRO A 7 3.29 -3.28 -11.92
N ALA A 8 2.81 -3.58 -13.11
CA ALA A 8 2.37 -2.56 -14.07
C ALA A 8 1.15 -1.77 -13.55
N GLN A 9 0.20 -2.42 -12.90
CA GLN A 9 -0.92 -1.73 -12.24
C GLN A 9 -0.45 -0.87 -11.08
N ALA A 10 0.48 -1.36 -10.26
CA ALA A 10 1.04 -0.60 -9.15
C ALA A 10 1.73 0.68 -9.63
N VAL A 11 2.53 0.61 -10.69
CA VAL A 11 3.14 1.80 -11.30
C VAL A 11 2.08 2.78 -11.77
N ARG A 12 1.09 2.33 -12.56
CA ARG A 12 0.04 3.20 -13.09
C ARG A 12 -0.80 3.89 -12.01
N LEU A 13 -1.07 3.21 -10.89
CA LEU A 13 -1.94 3.72 -9.84
C LEU A 13 -1.22 4.58 -8.79
N ALA A 14 0.07 4.36 -8.59
CA ALA A 14 0.81 5.03 -7.52
C ALA A 14 1.76 6.13 -8.02
N PHE A 15 2.10 6.16 -9.30
CA PHE A 15 2.99 7.17 -9.88
C PHE A 15 2.20 8.09 -10.82
N GLY A 16 2.46 9.39 -10.74
CA GLY A 16 1.76 10.39 -11.55
C GLY A 16 2.27 10.45 -13.00
N ASP A 17 1.54 11.17 -13.85
CA ASP A 17 1.83 11.28 -15.30
C ASP A 17 3.22 11.84 -15.62
N GLY A 18 3.84 12.57 -14.70
CA GLY A 18 5.21 13.10 -14.85
C GLY A 18 6.31 12.22 -14.27
N GLU A 19 5.95 11.09 -13.67
CA GLU A 19 6.89 10.18 -13.03
C GLU A 19 7.09 8.94 -13.89
N TRP A 20 8.30 8.76 -14.41
CA TRP A 20 8.62 7.57 -15.18
C TRP A 20 9.31 6.53 -14.30
N LEU A 21 8.70 5.37 -14.16
CA LEU A 21 9.26 4.21 -13.50
C LEU A 21 9.00 2.97 -14.37
N PRO A 22 10.06 2.23 -14.77
CA PRO A 22 9.85 0.98 -15.48
C PRO A 22 9.15 -0.03 -14.54
N PRO A 23 8.18 -0.81 -15.05
CA PRO A 23 7.47 -1.80 -14.23
C PRO A 23 8.40 -2.82 -13.56
N GLU A 24 9.56 -3.10 -14.16
CA GLU A 24 10.58 -4.01 -13.64
C GLU A 24 11.26 -3.49 -12.35
N ALA A 25 11.12 -2.20 -12.05
CA ALA A 25 11.61 -1.61 -10.80
C ALA A 25 10.79 -2.02 -9.57
N LEU A 26 9.57 -2.54 -9.81
CA LEU A 26 8.69 -3.14 -8.81
C LEU A 26 8.58 -4.64 -9.07
N THR A 27 8.62 -5.41 -8.01
CA THR A 27 8.44 -6.87 -8.06
C THR A 27 7.13 -7.29 -7.40
N GLU A 28 6.63 -8.47 -7.75
CA GLU A 28 5.48 -9.06 -7.03
C GLU A 28 5.78 -9.23 -5.53
N ALA A 29 7.04 -9.48 -5.16
CA ALA A 29 7.44 -9.58 -3.77
C ALA A 29 7.27 -8.25 -3.00
N ASP A 30 7.50 -7.12 -3.66
CA ASP A 30 7.27 -5.80 -3.04
C ASP A 30 5.78 -5.56 -2.78
N ILE A 31 4.92 -5.99 -3.72
CA ILE A 31 3.47 -5.89 -3.59
C ILE A 31 2.99 -6.82 -2.48
N ALA A 32 3.41 -8.09 -2.50
CA ALA A 32 3.06 -9.06 -1.46
C ALA A 32 3.47 -8.59 -0.06
N ALA A 33 4.67 -7.98 0.07
CA ALA A 33 5.12 -7.41 1.34
C ALA A 33 4.24 -6.22 1.79
N ALA A 34 3.75 -5.40 0.87
CA ALA A 34 2.82 -4.32 1.18
C ALA A 34 1.43 -4.85 1.58
N GLU A 35 0.93 -5.87 0.89
CA GLU A 35 -0.32 -6.56 1.21
C GLU A 35 -0.27 -7.19 2.60
N GLU A 36 0.76 -7.98 2.87
CA GLU A 36 0.94 -8.65 4.16
C GLU A 36 1.04 -7.66 5.31
N ARG A 37 1.72 -6.54 5.10
CA ARG A 37 1.95 -5.54 6.14
C ARG A 37 0.75 -4.64 6.41
N HIS A 38 -0.04 -4.31 5.38
CA HIS A 38 -1.02 -3.23 5.48
C HIS A 38 -2.45 -3.66 5.15
N ILE A 39 -2.63 -4.60 4.24
CA ILE A 39 -3.95 -5.04 3.77
C ILE A 39 -4.48 -6.18 4.63
N VAL A 40 -3.71 -7.26 4.75
CA VAL A 40 -4.10 -8.46 5.51
C VAL A 40 -4.53 -8.18 6.95
N PRO A 41 -3.85 -7.30 7.72
CA PRO A 41 -4.29 -6.98 9.08
C PRO A 41 -5.66 -6.29 9.18
N VAL A 42 -6.18 -5.75 8.07
CA VAL A 42 -7.47 -5.05 8.02
C VAL A 42 -8.57 -5.95 7.47
N ILE A 43 -8.32 -6.61 6.33
CA ILE A 43 -9.34 -7.43 5.68
C ILE A 43 -9.39 -8.87 6.17
N GLY A 44 -8.37 -9.32 6.91
CA GLY A 44 -8.20 -10.71 7.35
C GLY A 44 -7.59 -11.60 6.27
N ARG A 45 -6.95 -12.68 6.73
CA ARG A 45 -6.28 -13.63 5.83
C ARG A 45 -7.26 -14.41 4.96
N ALA A 46 -8.36 -14.84 5.54
CA ALA A 46 -9.37 -15.64 4.82
C ALA A 46 -9.92 -14.87 3.60
N LEU A 47 -10.29 -13.60 3.78
CA LEU A 47 -10.74 -12.78 2.66
C LEU A 47 -9.61 -12.53 1.66
N HIS A 48 -8.39 -12.23 2.13
CA HIS A 48 -7.24 -12.01 1.24
C HIS A 48 -6.98 -13.21 0.31
N GLU A 49 -7.04 -14.42 0.82
CA GLU A 49 -6.88 -15.65 0.02
C GLU A 49 -7.98 -15.77 -1.05
N ARG A 50 -9.23 -15.46 -0.72
CA ARG A 50 -10.33 -15.44 -1.69
C ARG A 50 -10.15 -14.40 -2.79
N LEU A 51 -9.62 -13.22 -2.43
CA LEU A 51 -9.31 -12.18 -3.42
C LEU A 51 -8.19 -12.62 -4.38
N LEU A 52 -7.18 -13.34 -3.87
CA LEU A 52 -6.12 -13.92 -4.70
C LEU A 52 -6.62 -15.02 -5.65
N GLU A 53 -7.69 -15.72 -5.28
CA GLU A 53 -8.40 -16.68 -6.15
C GLU A 53 -9.28 -15.99 -7.21
N GLY A 54 -9.34 -14.65 -7.21
CA GLY A 54 -10.11 -13.86 -8.16
C GLY A 54 -11.57 -13.64 -7.76
N GLN A 55 -11.94 -13.90 -6.52
CA GLN A 55 -13.27 -13.54 -6.02
C GLN A 55 -13.36 -12.05 -5.74
N TYR A 56 -14.56 -11.48 -5.82
CA TYR A 56 -14.85 -10.08 -5.60
C TYR A 56 -13.98 -9.09 -6.43
N PRO A 57 -13.86 -9.26 -7.76
CA PRO A 57 -12.94 -8.47 -8.59
C PRO A 57 -13.26 -6.98 -8.57
N ASP A 58 -14.53 -6.61 -8.45
CA ASP A 58 -14.96 -5.20 -8.38
C ASP A 58 -14.50 -4.54 -7.08
N PHE A 59 -14.51 -5.27 -5.97
CA PHE A 59 -13.97 -4.80 -4.69
C PHE A 59 -12.48 -4.54 -4.75
N VAL A 60 -11.72 -5.48 -5.34
CA VAL A 60 -10.27 -5.30 -5.55
C VAL A 60 -10.02 -4.07 -6.43
N THR A 61 -10.66 -4.00 -7.60
CA THR A 61 -10.38 -2.96 -8.59
C THR A 61 -10.77 -1.56 -8.10
N SER A 62 -11.92 -1.45 -7.42
CA SER A 62 -12.49 -0.15 -7.04
C SER A 62 -11.96 0.39 -5.71
N LEU A 63 -11.58 -0.49 -4.78
CA LEU A 63 -11.27 -0.10 -3.41
C LEU A 63 -9.86 -0.49 -2.95
N LEU A 64 -9.35 -1.67 -3.31
CA LEU A 64 -8.05 -2.14 -2.82
C LEU A 64 -6.88 -1.81 -3.74
N ALA A 65 -7.06 -1.80 -5.04
CA ALA A 65 -5.94 -1.65 -5.98
C ALA A 65 -5.13 -0.37 -5.75
N ALA A 66 -5.80 0.77 -5.59
CA ALA A 66 -5.12 2.05 -5.39
C ALA A 66 -4.40 2.13 -4.04
N CYS A 67 -4.99 1.64 -2.95
CA CYS A 67 -4.32 1.67 -1.65
C CYS A 67 -3.14 0.68 -1.61
N THR A 68 -3.26 -0.50 -2.20
CA THR A 68 -2.16 -1.47 -2.33
C THR A 68 -0.99 -0.86 -3.12
N ALA A 69 -1.27 -0.20 -4.24
CA ALA A 69 -0.26 0.48 -5.04
C ALA A 69 0.48 1.59 -4.25
N LEU A 70 -0.24 2.41 -3.50
CA LEU A 70 0.34 3.48 -2.67
C LEU A 70 1.16 2.92 -1.50
N PHE A 71 0.73 1.84 -0.85
CA PHE A 71 1.53 1.16 0.17
C PHE A 71 2.79 0.55 -0.42
N THR A 72 2.70 -0.08 -1.59
CA THR A 72 3.85 -0.61 -2.31
C THR A 72 4.84 0.51 -2.63
N ARG A 73 4.38 1.64 -3.19
CA ARG A 73 5.23 2.81 -3.44
C ARG A 73 5.91 3.30 -2.16
N ALA A 74 5.16 3.47 -1.07
CA ALA A 74 5.72 3.93 0.20
C ALA A 74 6.80 2.98 0.78
N LEU A 75 6.69 1.68 0.46
CA LEU A 75 7.66 0.66 0.86
C LEU A 75 8.94 0.72 0.02
N VAL A 76 8.82 0.87 -1.30
CA VAL A 76 9.95 0.81 -2.23
C VAL A 76 10.63 2.16 -2.45
N GLN A 77 9.98 3.28 -2.13
CA GLN A 77 10.49 4.63 -2.36
C GLN A 77 11.95 4.84 -1.87
N PRO A 78 12.35 4.36 -0.67
CA PRO A 78 13.75 4.49 -0.23
C PRO A 78 14.75 3.81 -1.17
N ARG A 79 14.36 2.70 -1.80
CA ARG A 79 15.19 1.97 -2.76
C ARG A 79 15.27 2.69 -4.11
N LEU A 80 14.21 3.40 -4.50
CA LEU A 80 14.19 4.19 -5.73
C LEU A 80 15.04 5.47 -5.61
N ASP A 81 15.13 6.01 -4.40
CA ASP A 81 15.88 7.24 -4.11
C ASP A 81 17.41 7.03 -4.05
N ILE A 82 17.86 5.78 -3.97
CA ILE A 82 19.27 5.43 -3.81
C ILE A 82 19.66 4.28 -4.75
N ARG A 83 20.93 4.25 -5.15
CA ARG A 83 21.51 3.15 -5.93
C ARG A 83 22.65 2.52 -5.16
N THR A 84 22.67 1.20 -5.09
CA THR A 84 23.76 0.43 -4.50
C THR A 84 24.53 -0.29 -5.61
N GLY A 85 25.83 -0.10 -5.66
CA GLY A 85 26.71 -0.71 -6.65
C GLY A 85 28.09 -0.99 -6.06
N GLN A 86 29.07 -1.31 -6.89
CA GLN A 86 30.44 -1.60 -6.44
C GLN A 86 31.11 -0.45 -5.68
N SER A 87 30.67 0.79 -5.94
CA SER A 87 31.17 2.00 -5.26
C SER A 87 30.38 2.33 -3.98
N GLY A 88 29.56 1.40 -3.46
CA GLY A 88 28.70 1.62 -2.30
C GLY A 88 27.32 2.18 -2.65
N THR A 89 26.66 2.79 -1.68
CA THR A 89 25.32 3.35 -1.81
C THR A 89 25.42 4.83 -2.17
N THR A 90 24.86 5.22 -3.30
CA THR A 90 24.87 6.59 -3.83
C THR A 90 23.47 7.12 -4.08
N ALA A 91 23.28 8.43 -3.93
CA ALA A 91 22.08 9.12 -4.39
C ALA A 91 22.33 9.66 -5.81
N PRO A 92 21.38 9.51 -6.76
CA PRO A 92 21.53 10.09 -8.09
C PRO A 92 21.70 11.61 -8.00
N ARG A 93 22.73 12.13 -8.68
CA ARG A 93 22.91 13.56 -8.88
C ARG A 93 22.82 13.86 -10.37
N THR A 94 22.11 14.90 -10.71
CA THR A 94 22.06 15.45 -12.08
C THR A 94 22.49 16.92 -12.02
N ASP A 95 22.92 17.46 -13.15
CA ASP A 95 23.30 18.87 -13.23
C ASP A 95 22.12 19.83 -13.01
N TYR A 96 20.89 19.30 -13.08
CA TYR A 96 19.64 20.06 -12.98
C TYR A 96 18.83 19.77 -11.68
N GLY A 97 19.32 18.90 -10.82
CA GLY A 97 18.63 18.56 -9.57
C GLY A 97 19.50 17.82 -8.57
N SER A 98 19.33 18.16 -7.31
CA SER A 98 19.91 17.41 -6.19
C SER A 98 18.92 16.36 -5.67
N ALA A 99 19.45 15.27 -5.12
CA ALA A 99 18.60 14.29 -4.42
C ALA A 99 17.81 14.99 -3.31
N PRO A 100 16.51 14.61 -3.11
CA PRO A 100 15.69 15.19 -2.07
C PRO A 100 16.32 14.97 -0.70
N ASP A 101 16.21 15.96 0.18
CA ASP A 101 16.68 15.88 1.54
C ASP A 101 15.84 14.90 2.38
N THR A 102 16.28 14.61 3.59
CA THR A 102 15.58 13.70 4.51
C THR A 102 14.17 14.20 4.86
N THR A 103 13.97 15.50 4.91
CA THR A 103 12.68 16.12 5.24
C THR A 103 11.69 15.91 4.13
N ALA A 104 12.08 16.15 2.87
CA ALA A 104 11.27 15.93 1.70
C ALA A 104 10.88 14.45 1.54
N ARG A 105 11.84 13.53 1.73
CA ARG A 105 11.58 12.08 1.71
C ARG A 105 10.57 11.64 2.78
N ARG A 106 10.70 12.15 4.00
CA ARG A 106 9.75 11.87 5.09
C ARG A 106 8.36 12.45 4.79
N ALA A 107 8.30 13.65 4.22
CA ALA A 107 7.04 14.29 3.84
C ALA A 107 6.32 13.49 2.76
N LEU A 108 7.02 13.07 1.70
CA LEU A 108 6.47 12.22 0.65
C LEU A 108 5.94 10.90 1.23
N ARG A 109 6.76 10.19 2.00
CA ARG A 109 6.33 8.92 2.62
C ARG A 109 5.11 9.09 3.50
N ARG A 110 5.04 10.15 4.29
CA ARG A 110 3.89 10.47 5.14
C ARG A 110 2.64 10.72 4.32
N SER A 111 2.75 11.47 3.23
CA SER A 111 1.64 11.74 2.31
C SER A 111 1.13 10.45 1.66
N LEU A 112 2.00 9.60 1.14
CA LEU A 112 1.63 8.32 0.54
C LEU A 112 0.89 7.42 1.55
N LEU A 113 1.42 7.29 2.76
CA LEU A 113 0.79 6.48 3.80
C LEU A 113 -0.56 7.06 4.26
N ALA A 114 -0.70 8.38 4.33
CA ALA A 114 -1.96 9.01 4.68
C ALA A 114 -3.04 8.75 3.63
N GLN A 115 -2.71 8.90 2.35
CA GLN A 115 -3.61 8.59 1.24
C GLN A 115 -4.00 7.11 1.23
N ALA A 116 -3.02 6.21 1.31
CA ALA A 116 -3.26 4.77 1.32
C ALA A 116 -4.18 4.34 2.48
N ARG A 117 -3.95 4.86 3.69
CA ARG A 117 -4.79 4.58 4.87
C ARG A 117 -6.21 5.11 4.71
N THR A 118 -6.39 6.27 4.09
CA THR A 118 -7.72 6.81 3.81
C THR A 118 -8.51 5.90 2.88
N LEU A 119 -7.87 5.42 1.81
CA LEU A 119 -8.50 4.47 0.89
C LEU A 119 -8.78 3.11 1.55
N LEU A 120 -7.85 2.62 2.38
CA LEU A 120 -8.04 1.37 3.10
C LEU A 120 -9.20 1.44 4.11
N ARG A 121 -9.36 2.56 4.83
CA ARG A 121 -10.52 2.79 5.71
C ARG A 121 -11.84 2.78 4.92
N ARG A 122 -11.84 3.33 3.71
CA ARG A 122 -13.02 3.26 2.84
C ARG A 122 -13.34 1.83 2.44
N ALA A 123 -12.33 1.01 2.14
CA ALA A 123 -12.51 -0.41 1.85
C ALA A 123 -13.03 -1.17 3.08
N ALA A 124 -12.50 -0.93 4.28
CA ALA A 124 -12.98 -1.53 5.52
C ALA A 124 -14.44 -1.14 5.82
N GLY A 125 -14.82 0.13 5.60
CA GLY A 125 -16.21 0.58 5.72
C GLY A 125 -17.14 -0.18 4.76
N TYR A 126 -16.74 -0.32 3.51
CA TYR A 126 -17.50 -1.12 2.53
C TYR A 126 -17.69 -2.57 3.00
N LEU A 127 -16.64 -3.22 3.52
CA LEU A 127 -16.73 -4.59 4.06
C LEU A 127 -17.68 -4.67 5.26
N ALA A 128 -17.64 -3.69 6.14
CA ALA A 128 -18.56 -3.63 7.29
C ALA A 128 -20.02 -3.54 6.87
N ASP A 129 -20.32 -2.81 5.79
CA ASP A 129 -21.66 -2.64 5.24
C ASP A 129 -22.14 -3.86 4.42
N HIS A 130 -21.22 -4.71 3.94
CA HIS A 130 -21.51 -5.83 3.03
C HIS A 130 -21.16 -7.20 3.64
N ARG A 131 -21.26 -7.35 4.94
CA ARG A 131 -20.95 -8.61 5.67
C ARG A 131 -21.75 -9.81 5.17
N ASP A 132 -23.00 -9.59 4.79
CA ASP A 132 -23.87 -10.66 4.32
C ASP A 132 -23.44 -11.21 2.96
N THR A 133 -22.73 -10.41 2.16
CA THR A 133 -22.25 -10.79 0.82
C THR A 133 -20.78 -11.18 0.80
N ILE A 134 -20.03 -10.82 1.83
CA ILE A 134 -18.59 -11.13 2.00
C ILE A 134 -18.39 -11.73 3.40
N PRO A 135 -18.80 -12.99 3.59
CA PRO A 135 -18.78 -13.63 4.91
C PRO A 135 -17.37 -13.94 5.43
N GLU A 136 -16.36 -13.89 4.56
CA GLU A 136 -14.96 -14.11 4.94
C GLU A 136 -14.35 -12.93 5.72
N TYR A 137 -14.99 -11.75 5.68
CA TYR A 137 -14.57 -10.60 6.46
C TYR A 137 -15.03 -10.74 7.91
N ASP A 138 -14.06 -10.77 8.82
CA ASP A 138 -14.28 -10.74 10.26
C ASP A 138 -13.91 -9.37 10.84
N PRO A 139 -14.89 -8.55 11.25
CA PRO A 139 -14.62 -7.23 11.82
C PRO A 139 -13.89 -7.28 13.17
N ASP A 140 -13.95 -8.41 13.88
CA ASP A 140 -13.24 -8.57 15.15
C ASP A 140 -11.75 -8.82 14.93
N SER A 141 -11.34 -9.26 13.73
CA SER A 141 -9.94 -9.40 13.33
C SER A 141 -9.35 -8.13 12.70
N ASP A 142 -10.18 -7.14 12.36
CA ASP A 142 -9.74 -5.89 11.74
C ASP A 142 -9.01 -4.99 12.74
N ILE A 143 -7.71 -4.76 12.51
CA ILE A 143 -6.87 -3.92 13.38
C ILE A 143 -7.41 -2.48 13.53
N LEU A 144 -8.16 -1.98 12.55
CA LEU A 144 -8.74 -0.63 12.61
C LEU A 144 -9.85 -0.55 13.67
N ASN A 145 -10.47 -1.68 14.03
CA ASN A 145 -11.51 -1.76 15.04
C ASN A 145 -10.94 -1.94 16.46
N HIS A 146 -9.68 -2.36 16.60
CA HIS A 146 -9.04 -2.59 17.88
C HIS A 146 -8.45 -1.35 18.54
N CYS A 147 -8.29 -0.26 17.77
CA CYS A 147 -7.64 0.95 18.26
C CYS A 147 -8.50 2.17 17.97
N THR A 148 -9.07 2.77 19.00
CA THR A 148 -9.77 4.05 18.89
C THR A 148 -8.95 5.14 19.58
N THR A 149 -8.85 6.32 18.96
CA THR A 149 -8.31 7.51 19.59
C THR A 149 -9.48 8.39 20.05
N ASP A 150 -9.61 8.57 21.34
CA ASP A 150 -10.54 9.54 21.93
C ASP A 150 -9.71 10.63 22.63
N GLY A 151 -9.71 11.80 22.05
CA GLY A 151 -8.83 12.89 22.48
C GLY A 151 -7.35 12.52 22.29
N ASN A 152 -6.55 12.52 23.35
CA ASN A 152 -5.14 12.12 23.34
C ASN A 152 -4.92 10.69 23.91
N LEU A 153 -5.98 9.94 24.14
CA LEU A 153 -5.93 8.59 24.65
C LEU A 153 -6.11 7.57 23.53
N VAL A 154 -5.23 6.56 23.49
CA VAL A 154 -5.36 5.39 22.62
C VAL A 154 -6.01 4.29 23.47
N GLN A 155 -7.26 3.93 23.17
CA GLN A 155 -7.91 2.76 23.73
C GLN A 155 -7.66 1.55 22.82
N ILE A 156 -7.05 0.52 23.39
CA ILE A 156 -6.91 -0.80 22.74
C ILE A 156 -8.04 -1.68 23.32
N ARG A 157 -8.88 -2.22 22.46
CA ARG A 157 -9.94 -3.16 22.82
C ARG A 157 -9.49 -4.58 22.59
#